data_5cff359831c824166b055dba8748c498
#
_entry.id   5cff359831c824166b055dba8748c498
#
_cell.length_a   1.000
_cell.length_b   1.000
_cell.length_c   1.000
_cell.angle_alpha   90.00
_cell.angle_beta   90.00
_cell.angle_gamma   90.00
#
_symmetry.space_group_name_H-M   'P 1'
#
loop_
_entity.id
_entity.type
_entity.pdbx_description
1 polymer ?
#
loop_
_entity_poly.entity_id
_entity_poly.type
_entity_poly.pdbx_seq_one_letter_code
_entity_poly.pdbx_strand_id
1 'polypeptide(L)' 'MQKNYVQEILSIIHSGLPKAELAEKLSDYHEKDLADALESLTPAERQSLYSILGVDTVAEIFTYLDDAEPYLKELPSH' A
#
# COMPACT_ATOMS: atom_id res chain seq x y z
N MET A 1 7.60 -22.57 -7.02
CA MET A 1 6.46 -21.95 -6.33
C MET A 1 6.71 -20.45 -6.16
N GLN A 2 5.79 -19.63 -6.62
CA GLN A 2 5.94 -18.19 -6.48
C GLN A 2 5.51 -17.78 -5.07
N LYS A 3 6.30 -16.88 -4.50
CA LYS A 3 5.97 -16.35 -3.19
C LYS A 3 4.89 -15.28 -3.33
N ASN A 4 3.88 -15.35 -2.48
CA ASN A 4 2.79 -14.38 -2.51
C ASN A 4 3.06 -13.26 -1.51
N TYR A 5 3.69 -12.20 -1.97
CA TYR A 5 4.00 -11.06 -1.12
C TYR A 5 2.77 -10.31 -0.65
N VAL A 6 1.67 -10.42 -1.39
CA VAL A 6 0.43 -9.76 -1.00
C VAL A 6 -0.01 -10.21 0.40
N GLN A 7 0.04 -11.52 0.65
CA GLN A 7 -0.34 -12.04 1.96
C GLN A 7 0.58 -11.53 3.07
N GLU A 8 1.88 -11.42 2.78
CA GLU A 8 2.82 -10.88 3.77
C GLU A 8 2.52 -9.42 4.06
N ILE A 9 2.27 -8.64 3.02
CA ILE A 9 1.95 -7.22 3.17
C ILE A 9 0.68 -7.02 3.98
N LEU A 10 -0.36 -7.80 3.68
CA LEU A 10 -1.61 -7.74 4.42
C LEU A 10 -1.41 -8.07 5.90
N SER A 11 -0.59 -9.09 6.18
CA SER A 11 -0.28 -9.48 7.55
C SER A 11 0.42 -8.34 8.30
N ILE A 12 1.34 -7.65 7.64
CA ILE A 12 2.04 -6.51 8.22
C ILE A 12 1.06 -5.39 8.54
N ILE A 13 0.18 -5.07 7.60
CA ILE A 13 -0.80 -4.00 7.77
C ILE A 13 -1.74 -4.31 8.93
N HIS A 14 -2.13 -5.57 9.09
CA HIS A 14 -3.06 -5.98 10.13
C HIS A 14 -2.40 -6.30 11.47
N SER A 15 -1.07 -6.15 11.56
CA SER A 15 -0.31 -6.53 12.75
C SER A 15 -0.52 -5.61 13.95
N GLY A 16 -1.00 -4.39 13.72
CA GLY A 16 -1.16 -3.42 14.80
C GLY A 16 0.12 -2.71 15.20
N LEU A 17 1.16 -2.82 14.39
CA LEU A 17 2.43 -2.14 14.65
C LEU A 17 2.30 -0.63 14.52
N PRO A 18 3.18 0.13 15.23
CA PRO A 18 3.21 1.58 15.05
C PRO A 18 3.47 1.97 13.60
N LYS A 19 2.98 3.13 13.23
CA LYS A 19 3.08 3.64 11.87
C LYS A 19 4.51 3.64 11.34
N ALA A 20 5.47 4.06 12.16
CA ALA A 20 6.86 4.11 11.75
C ALA A 20 7.42 2.73 11.43
N GLU A 21 7.05 1.72 12.21
CA GLU A 21 7.48 0.35 11.96
C GLU A 21 6.82 -0.25 10.72
N LEU A 22 5.55 0.08 10.50
CA LEU A 22 4.84 -0.36 9.30
C LEU A 22 5.52 0.20 8.05
N ALA A 23 5.87 1.49 8.07
CA ALA A 23 6.54 2.12 6.94
C ALA A 23 7.89 1.46 6.66
N GLU A 24 8.63 1.13 7.71
CA GLU A 24 9.93 0.50 7.57
C GLU A 24 9.81 -0.89 6.96
N LYS A 25 8.88 -1.69 7.47
CA LYS A 25 8.70 -3.05 6.96
C LYS A 25 8.19 -3.05 5.52
N LEU A 26 7.26 -2.15 5.20
CA LEU A 26 6.70 -2.08 3.87
C LEU A 26 7.71 -1.58 2.85
N SER A 27 8.70 -0.80 3.27
CA SER A 27 9.73 -0.31 2.37
C SER A 27 10.63 -1.41 1.81
N ASP A 28 10.59 -2.60 2.42
CA ASP A 28 11.35 -3.75 1.93
C ASP A 28 10.72 -4.39 0.69
N TYR A 29 9.49 -4.01 0.37
CA TYR A 29 8.78 -4.56 -0.77
C TYR A 29 8.84 -3.61 -1.95
N HIS A 30 8.83 -4.19 -3.15
CA HIS A 30 8.79 -3.39 -4.37
C HIS A 30 7.42 -2.72 -4.51
N GLU A 31 7.39 -1.55 -5.15
CA GLU A 31 6.15 -0.82 -5.36
C GLU A 31 5.09 -1.65 -6.10
N LYS A 32 5.53 -2.53 -7.01
CA LYS A 32 4.61 -3.41 -7.72
C LYS A 32 3.89 -4.35 -6.76
N ASP A 33 4.62 -4.89 -5.78
CA ASP A 33 4.02 -5.79 -4.79
C ASP A 33 3.01 -5.04 -3.92
N LEU A 34 3.33 -3.79 -3.57
CA LEU A 34 2.42 -2.95 -2.80
C LEU A 34 1.18 -2.60 -3.62
N ALA A 35 1.34 -2.38 -4.93
CA ALA A 35 0.20 -2.12 -5.81
C ALA A 35 -0.73 -3.34 -5.86
N ASP A 36 -0.17 -4.52 -5.95
CA ASP A 36 -0.98 -5.75 -5.95
C ASP A 36 -1.75 -5.88 -4.63
N ALA A 37 -1.11 -5.53 -3.52
CA ALA A 37 -1.76 -5.59 -2.21
C ALA A 37 -2.89 -4.57 -2.08
N LEU A 38 -2.75 -3.40 -2.70
CA LEU A 38 -3.79 -2.37 -2.67
C LEU A 38 -5.13 -2.90 -3.15
N GLU A 39 -5.10 -3.74 -4.18
CA GLU A 39 -6.33 -4.28 -4.75
C GLU A 39 -7.05 -5.22 -3.79
N SER A 40 -6.34 -5.75 -2.81
CA SER A 40 -6.91 -6.65 -1.80
C SER A 40 -7.35 -5.93 -0.53
N LEU A 41 -7.05 -4.65 -0.41
CA LEU A 41 -7.38 -3.87 0.79
C LEU A 41 -8.75 -3.22 0.67
N THR A 42 -9.38 -3.00 1.83
CA THR A 42 -10.60 -2.18 1.88
C THR A 42 -10.22 -0.70 1.73
N PRO A 43 -11.18 0.17 1.36
CA PRO A 43 -10.88 1.61 1.27
C PRO A 43 -10.28 2.19 2.55
N ALA A 44 -10.76 1.76 3.71
CA ALA A 44 -10.23 2.24 4.99
C ALA A 44 -8.77 1.82 5.18
N GLU A 45 -8.46 0.59 4.80
CA GLU A 45 -7.09 0.08 4.90
C GLU A 45 -6.17 0.80 3.92
N ARG A 46 -6.66 1.09 2.71
CA ARG A 46 -5.89 1.86 1.74
C ARG A 46 -5.58 3.25 2.24
N GLN A 47 -6.56 3.91 2.86
CA GLN A 47 -6.35 5.24 3.44
C GLN A 47 -5.24 5.23 4.48
N SER A 48 -5.25 4.21 5.34
CA SER A 48 -4.19 4.05 6.34
C SER A 48 -2.83 3.86 5.68
N LEU A 49 -2.78 3.05 4.62
CA LEU A 49 -1.55 2.79 3.90
C LEU A 49 -1.00 4.07 3.25
N TYR A 50 -1.87 4.86 2.65
CA TYR A 50 -1.47 6.13 2.04
C TYR A 50 -0.82 7.06 3.07
N SER A 51 -1.39 7.11 4.27
CA SER A 51 -0.86 7.92 5.36
C SER A 51 0.51 7.41 5.83
N ILE A 52 0.68 6.09 5.85
CA ILE A 52 1.93 5.47 6.29
C ILE A 52 3.05 5.73 5.30
N LEU A 53 2.78 5.54 4.01
CA LEU A 53 3.81 5.60 2.97
C LEU A 53 4.10 7.01 2.48
N GLY A 54 3.12 7.90 2.53
CA GLY A 54 3.26 9.25 2.00
C GLY A 54 2.91 9.34 0.52
N VAL A 55 2.57 10.54 0.10
CA VAL A 55 2.06 10.79 -1.27
C VAL A 55 3.07 10.39 -2.34
N ASP A 56 4.34 10.70 -2.13
CA ASP A 56 5.37 10.41 -3.14
C ASP A 56 5.47 8.91 -3.42
N THR A 57 5.52 8.09 -2.37
CA THR A 57 5.61 6.64 -2.52
C THR A 57 4.33 6.09 -3.12
N VAL A 58 3.19 6.60 -2.69
CA VAL A 58 1.89 6.17 -3.20
C VAL A 58 1.77 6.46 -4.69
N ALA A 59 2.25 7.62 -5.13
CA ALA A 59 2.23 7.97 -6.54
C ALA A 59 3.05 6.97 -7.37
N GLU A 60 4.19 6.55 -6.86
CA GLU A 60 5.01 5.54 -7.54
C GLU A 60 4.29 4.20 -7.62
N ILE A 61 3.62 3.81 -6.54
CA ILE A 61 2.84 2.57 -6.50
C ILE A 61 1.75 2.60 -7.57
N PHE A 62 1.09 3.74 -7.72
CA PHE A 62 0.00 3.87 -8.69
C PHE A 62 0.47 3.68 -10.13
N THR A 63 1.75 3.92 -10.42
CA THR A 63 2.26 3.70 -11.78
C THR A 63 2.22 2.24 -12.20
N TYR A 64 2.12 1.33 -11.23
CA TYR A 64 2.06 -0.10 -11.50
C TYR A 64 0.62 -0.63 -11.59
N LEU A 65 -0.36 0.23 -11.38
CA LEU A 65 -1.77 -0.16 -11.47
C LEU A 65 -2.28 0.06 -12.89
N ASP A 66 -3.08 -0.88 -13.39
CA ASP A 66 -3.70 -0.74 -14.70
C ASP A 66 -4.71 0.40 -14.70
N ASP A 67 -5.43 0.54 -13.60
CA ASP A 67 -6.41 1.61 -13.44
C ASP A 67 -6.30 2.18 -12.03
N ALA A 68 -5.55 3.25 -11.91
CA ALA A 68 -5.32 3.91 -10.63
C ALA A 68 -6.39 4.97 -10.31
N GLU A 69 -7.25 5.29 -11.26
CA GLU A 69 -8.20 6.38 -11.10
C GLU A 69 -9.07 6.27 -9.84
N PRO A 70 -9.65 5.09 -9.53
CA PRO A 70 -10.44 4.96 -8.30
C PRO A 70 -9.63 5.25 -7.04
N TYR A 71 -8.35 4.90 -7.07
CA TYR A 71 -7.48 5.11 -5.92
C TYR A 71 -7.03 6.56 -5.79
N LEU A 72 -6.85 7.23 -6.93
CA LEU A 72 -6.48 8.65 -6.92
C LEU A 72 -7.51 9.49 -6.19
N LYS A 73 -8.78 9.12 -6.31
CA LYS A 73 -9.86 9.83 -5.65
C LYS A 73 -9.83 9.66 -4.14
N GLU A 74 -9.14 8.64 -3.65
CA GLU A 74 -9.04 8.37 -2.22
C GLU A 74 -7.93 9.17 -1.55
N LEU A 75 -7.03 9.75 -2.34
CA LEU A 75 -5.92 10.52 -1.78
C LEU A 75 -6.41 11.83 -1.19
N PRO A 76 -5.77 12.30 -0.10
CA PRO A 76 -6.10 13.61 0.43
C PRO A 76 -5.90 14.68 -0.63
N SER A 77 -6.85 15.57 -0.78
CA SER A 77 -6.73 16.67 -1.72
C SER A 77 -6.46 17.96 -0.96
N HIS A 78 -5.68 18.82 -1.57
CA HIS A 78 -5.32 20.09 -0.97
C HIS A 78 -5.79 21.22 -1.85
#